data_424e1b546f812b03a17a79cde60a20e6
#
_entry.id   424e1b546f812b03a17a79cde60a20e6
#
_cell.length_a   1.000
_cell.length_b   1.000
_cell.length_c   1.000
_cell.angle_alpha   90.00
_cell.angle_beta   90.00
_cell.angle_gamma   90.00
#
_symmetry.space_group_name_H-M   'P 1'
#
loop_
_entity.id
_entity.type
_entity.pdbx_description
1 polymer ?
#
loop_
_entity_poly.entity_id
_entity_poly.type
_entity_poly.pdbx_seq_one_letter_code
_entity_poly.pdbx_strand_id
1 'polypeptide(L)'
;MGKVFEALALPALAAVLIAYLIGSMSFSIIFTKKFSNSDIRSMGSGNAGMTNVLRSVGAKAAVFTTICDFAKCVVASLIGKAIFQHTCTANNFPPYYIQYGVFLAGFACVVGHIYPIYFGFHGGKGILSTSALMLVLDWRIFVVAISVFIVTLIITKIISISSILAAASFPFSTFIFFYYDYCNRISAYGP
;
A
#
# COMPACT_ATOMS: atom_id res chain seq x y z
N MET A 1 26.17 13.74 -4.68
CA MET A 1 25.35 12.57 -4.32
C MET A 1 25.60 12.09 -2.88
N GLY A 2 26.87 11.99 -2.39
CA GLY A 2 27.16 11.50 -1.05
C GLY A 2 26.41 12.21 0.08
N LYS A 3 26.44 13.55 0.11
CA LYS A 3 25.78 14.36 1.14
C LYS A 3 24.24 14.13 1.21
N VAL A 4 23.59 13.92 0.06
CA VAL A 4 22.14 13.67 0.01
C VAL A 4 21.83 12.29 0.59
N PHE A 5 22.63 11.28 0.23
CA PHE A 5 22.48 9.93 0.76
C PHE A 5 22.67 9.89 2.28
N GLU A 6 23.74 10.52 2.79
CA GLU A 6 24.00 10.61 4.23
C GLU A 6 22.85 11.30 4.99
N ALA A 7 22.35 12.42 4.46
CA ALA A 7 21.26 13.16 5.10
C ALA A 7 19.90 12.43 5.06
N LEU A 8 19.63 11.62 4.04
CA LEU A 8 18.38 10.87 3.90
C LEU A 8 18.42 9.49 4.54
N ALA A 9 19.59 8.92 4.86
CA ALA A 9 19.71 7.57 5.39
C ALA A 9 18.95 7.34 6.69
N LEU A 10 19.15 8.20 7.68
CA LEU A 10 18.45 8.09 8.97
C LEU A 10 16.94 8.36 8.86
N PRO A 11 16.48 9.42 8.18
CA PRO A 11 15.06 9.59 7.85
C PRO A 11 14.42 8.40 7.11
N ALA A 12 15.12 7.79 6.17
CA ALA A 12 14.65 6.61 5.46
C ALA A 12 14.49 5.40 6.39
N LEU A 13 15.48 5.16 7.25
CA LEU A 13 15.42 4.09 8.25
C LEU A 13 14.25 4.31 9.22
N ALA A 14 14.07 5.52 9.72
CA ALA A 14 12.95 5.87 10.60
C ALA A 14 11.59 5.65 9.90
N ALA A 15 11.43 6.13 8.66
CA ALA A 15 10.22 5.96 7.87
C ALA A 15 9.90 4.47 7.64
N VAL A 16 10.90 3.65 7.29
CA VAL A 16 10.75 2.20 7.07
C VAL A 16 10.35 1.49 8.36
N LEU A 17 11.02 1.76 9.48
CA LEU A 17 10.71 1.10 10.74
C LEU A 17 9.30 1.44 11.25
N ILE A 18 8.93 2.72 11.26
CA ILE A 18 7.60 3.17 11.68
C ILE A 18 6.52 2.55 10.78
N ALA A 19 6.71 2.60 9.48
CA ALA A 19 5.76 2.07 8.51
C ALA A 19 5.63 0.54 8.60
N TYR A 20 6.71 -0.19 8.81
CA TYR A 20 6.68 -1.63 9.03
C TYR A 20 5.89 -2.00 10.29
N LEU A 21 6.09 -1.28 11.41
CA LEU A 21 5.34 -1.51 12.64
C LEU A 21 3.84 -1.23 12.45
N ILE A 22 3.48 -0.14 11.76
CA ILE A 22 2.09 0.17 11.41
C ILE A 22 1.52 -0.94 10.49
N GLY A 23 2.27 -1.37 9.48
CA GLY A 23 1.90 -2.44 8.57
C GLY A 23 1.64 -3.77 9.29
N SER A 24 2.43 -4.06 10.32
CA SER A 24 2.35 -5.28 11.13
C SER A 24 1.06 -5.39 11.97
N MET A 25 0.27 -4.32 12.09
CA MET A 25 -1.07 -4.38 12.67
C MET A 25 -2.02 -5.12 11.71
N SER A 26 -2.27 -6.40 11.94
CA SER A 26 -3.19 -7.21 11.11
C SER A 26 -4.63 -7.05 11.59
N PHE A 27 -5.38 -6.16 10.92
CA PHE A 27 -6.77 -5.90 11.30
C PHE A 27 -7.70 -7.08 11.01
N SER A 28 -7.35 -7.96 10.07
CA SER A 28 -8.06 -9.22 9.86
C SER A 28 -7.99 -10.13 11.08
N ILE A 29 -6.84 -10.27 11.73
CA ILE A 29 -6.68 -11.06 12.96
C ILE A 29 -7.40 -10.37 14.12
N ILE A 30 -7.20 -9.04 14.28
CA ILE A 30 -7.79 -8.25 15.37
C ILE A 30 -9.32 -8.31 15.33
N PHE A 31 -9.94 -8.05 14.18
CA PHE A 31 -11.41 -8.06 14.08
C PHE A 31 -12.00 -9.45 14.08
N THR A 32 -11.33 -10.47 13.53
CA THR A 32 -11.80 -11.86 13.68
C THR A 32 -11.83 -12.25 15.15
N LYS A 33 -10.77 -11.96 15.91
CA LYS A 33 -10.76 -12.23 17.34
C LYS A 33 -11.86 -11.49 18.09
N LYS A 34 -12.13 -10.23 17.70
CA LYS A 34 -13.17 -9.40 18.33
C LYS A 34 -14.59 -9.90 18.03
N PHE A 35 -14.86 -10.37 16.80
CA PHE A 35 -16.22 -10.73 16.36
C PHE A 35 -16.56 -12.22 16.51
N SER A 36 -15.56 -13.12 16.54
CA SER A 36 -15.76 -14.58 16.60
C SER A 36 -14.93 -15.31 17.65
N ASN A 37 -14.15 -14.59 18.48
CA ASN A 37 -13.22 -15.17 19.48
C ASN A 37 -12.21 -16.18 18.89
N SER A 38 -11.96 -16.16 17.59
CA SER A 38 -11.12 -17.11 16.86
C SER A 38 -9.99 -16.39 16.13
N ASP A 39 -9.02 -17.14 15.64
CA ASP A 39 -7.96 -16.61 14.74
C ASP A 39 -8.33 -16.91 13.29
N ILE A 40 -8.34 -15.89 12.41
CA ILE A 40 -8.65 -16.05 11.00
C ILE A 40 -7.71 -17.04 10.29
N ARG A 41 -6.50 -17.23 10.82
CA ARG A 41 -5.50 -18.15 10.25
C ARG A 41 -5.86 -19.63 10.47
N SER A 42 -6.73 -19.94 11.43
CA SER A 42 -7.31 -21.27 11.64
C SER A 42 -8.64 -21.48 10.91
N MET A 43 -9.11 -20.48 10.13
CA MET A 43 -10.42 -20.52 9.49
C MET A 43 -10.31 -20.41 7.98
N GLY A 44 -11.21 -21.04 7.24
CA GLY A 44 -11.35 -20.93 5.79
C GLY A 44 -10.04 -21.23 5.05
N SER A 45 -9.49 -20.24 4.34
CA SER A 45 -8.24 -20.40 3.59
C SER A 45 -6.97 -20.24 4.41
N GLY A 46 -7.06 -19.95 5.70
CA GLY A 46 -5.91 -19.66 6.56
C GLY A 46 -5.23 -18.30 6.31
N ASN A 47 -5.65 -17.53 5.31
CA ASN A 47 -5.05 -16.25 4.99
C ASN A 47 -5.61 -15.12 5.85
N ALA A 48 -4.73 -14.30 6.42
CA ALA A 48 -5.11 -13.13 7.22
C ALA A 48 -5.50 -11.93 6.32
N GLY A 49 -6.59 -12.04 5.57
CA GLY A 49 -7.06 -11.00 4.67
C GLY A 49 -8.59 -10.90 4.60
N MET A 50 -9.06 -9.75 4.10
CA MET A 50 -10.48 -9.38 4.03
C MET A 50 -11.38 -10.47 3.43
N THR A 51 -10.96 -11.09 2.33
CA THR A 51 -11.76 -12.13 1.65
C THR A 51 -12.02 -13.35 2.55
N ASN A 52 -11.02 -13.76 3.33
CA ASN A 52 -11.19 -14.86 4.29
C ASN A 52 -12.09 -14.43 5.45
N VAL A 53 -11.91 -13.20 5.96
CA VAL A 53 -12.77 -12.64 7.00
C VAL A 53 -14.24 -12.57 6.53
N LEU A 54 -14.48 -12.14 5.27
CA LEU A 54 -15.83 -12.09 4.70
C LEU A 54 -16.52 -13.47 4.71
N ARG A 55 -15.77 -14.51 4.33
CA ARG A 55 -16.31 -15.88 4.22
C ARG A 55 -16.49 -16.57 5.57
N SER A 56 -15.60 -16.29 6.52
CA SER A 56 -15.55 -17.05 7.79
C SER A 56 -16.20 -16.34 8.97
N VAL A 57 -16.25 -14.99 8.96
CA VAL A 57 -16.75 -14.17 10.08
C VAL A 57 -17.95 -13.32 9.66
N GLY A 58 -17.98 -12.88 8.40
CA GLY A 58 -19.08 -12.10 7.85
C GLY A 58 -18.74 -10.68 7.44
N ALA A 59 -19.74 -10.01 6.82
CA ALA A 59 -19.55 -8.74 6.13
C ALA A 59 -19.10 -7.60 7.06
N LYS A 60 -19.63 -7.53 8.28
CA LYS A 60 -19.29 -6.46 9.23
C LYS A 60 -17.79 -6.45 9.56
N ALA A 61 -17.24 -7.62 9.94
CA ALA A 61 -15.82 -7.76 10.22
C ALA A 61 -14.95 -7.48 9.00
N ALA A 62 -15.39 -7.92 7.80
CA ALA A 62 -14.69 -7.70 6.55
C ALA A 62 -14.60 -6.21 6.16
N VAL A 63 -15.69 -5.44 6.33
CA VAL A 63 -15.71 -3.98 6.07
C VAL A 63 -14.72 -3.26 6.97
N PHE A 64 -14.74 -3.52 8.28
CA PHE A 64 -13.76 -2.92 9.20
C PHE A 64 -12.32 -3.30 8.84
N THR A 65 -12.08 -4.57 8.51
CA THR A 65 -10.76 -5.04 8.05
C THR A 65 -10.31 -4.28 6.81
N THR A 66 -11.20 -4.13 5.81
CA THR A 66 -10.89 -3.43 4.56
C THR A 66 -10.49 -1.98 4.82
N ILE A 67 -11.32 -1.24 5.57
CA ILE A 67 -11.07 0.17 5.87
C ILE A 67 -9.76 0.34 6.62
N CYS A 68 -9.53 -0.44 7.67
CA CYS A 68 -8.33 -0.28 8.50
C CYS A 68 -7.05 -0.77 7.81
N ASP A 69 -7.07 -1.88 7.05
CA ASP A 69 -5.91 -2.35 6.30
C ASP A 69 -5.54 -1.44 5.13
N PHE A 70 -6.52 -0.76 4.53
CA PHE A 70 -6.28 0.29 3.53
C PHE A 70 -5.71 1.55 4.19
N ALA A 71 -6.40 2.06 5.21
CA ALA A 71 -6.04 3.30 5.89
C ALA A 71 -4.65 3.26 6.53
N LYS A 72 -4.24 2.12 7.13
CA LYS A 72 -2.91 2.00 7.74
C LYS A 72 -1.78 2.26 6.74
N CYS A 73 -1.93 1.80 5.48
CA CYS A 73 -0.92 1.99 4.45
C CYS A 73 -0.94 3.44 3.92
N VAL A 74 -2.11 4.07 3.79
CA VAL A 74 -2.19 5.51 3.51
C VAL A 74 -1.47 6.31 4.58
N VAL A 75 -1.78 6.06 5.86
CA VAL A 75 -1.14 6.77 7.00
C VAL A 75 0.37 6.55 7.01
N ALA A 76 0.83 5.31 6.86
CA ALA A 76 2.26 5.00 6.81
C ALA A 76 2.98 5.74 5.67
N SER A 77 2.38 5.76 4.46
CA SER A 77 2.92 6.46 3.30
C SER A 77 2.99 7.98 3.52
N LEU A 78 1.95 8.57 4.15
CA LEU A 78 1.92 10.00 4.47
C LEU A 78 2.94 10.37 5.56
N ILE A 79 3.20 9.49 6.54
CA ILE A 79 4.28 9.67 7.51
C ILE A 79 5.64 9.69 6.80
N GLY A 80 5.90 8.75 5.89
CA GLY A 80 7.11 8.75 5.07
C GLY A 80 7.27 10.03 4.26
N LYS A 81 6.17 10.51 3.64
CA LYS A 81 6.12 11.81 2.95
C LYS A 81 6.53 12.94 3.87
N ALA A 82 5.94 13.04 5.05
CA ALA A 82 6.20 14.12 6.01
C ALA A 82 7.66 14.13 6.49
N ILE A 83 8.23 12.96 6.81
CA ILE A 83 9.64 12.82 7.21
C ILE A 83 10.57 13.32 6.11
N PHE A 84 10.37 12.88 4.86
CA PHE A 84 11.21 13.28 3.74
C PHE A 84 11.00 14.74 3.36
N GLN A 85 9.77 15.24 3.42
CA GLN A 85 9.48 16.65 3.17
C GLN A 85 10.21 17.55 4.17
N HIS A 86 10.19 17.23 5.46
CA HIS A 86 10.92 17.96 6.49
C HIS A 86 12.43 17.96 6.20
N THR A 87 13.00 16.79 5.90
CA THR A 87 14.43 16.65 5.60
C THR A 87 14.83 17.39 4.33
N CYS A 88 14.04 17.32 3.27
CA CYS A 88 14.32 18.02 2.01
C CYS A 88 14.26 19.53 2.19
N THR A 89 13.28 20.03 2.93
CA THR A 89 13.15 21.48 3.21
C THR A 89 14.33 21.98 4.06
N ALA A 90 14.71 21.25 5.12
CA ALA A 90 15.81 21.63 5.98
C ALA A 90 17.19 21.68 5.28
N ASN A 91 17.38 20.85 4.24
CA ASN A 91 18.65 20.74 3.51
C ASN A 91 18.63 21.38 2.10
N ASN A 92 17.52 22.03 1.71
CA ASN A 92 17.32 22.58 0.38
C ASN A 92 17.48 21.53 -0.74
N PHE A 93 17.02 20.29 -0.50
CA PHE A 93 17.04 19.22 -1.50
C PHE A 93 15.84 19.32 -2.46
N PRO A 94 16.02 18.89 -3.71
CA PRO A 94 14.94 18.86 -4.69
C PRO A 94 13.71 18.08 -4.21
N PRO A 95 12.47 18.59 -4.47
CA PRO A 95 11.23 17.98 -3.97
C PRO A 95 10.97 16.55 -4.45
N TYR A 96 11.57 16.10 -5.55
CA TYR A 96 11.38 14.74 -6.05
C TYR A 96 11.86 13.65 -5.06
N TYR A 97 12.78 13.99 -4.13
CA TYR A 97 13.19 13.06 -3.08
C TYR A 97 12.05 12.70 -2.11
N ILE A 98 11.03 13.53 -1.99
CA ILE A 98 9.86 13.28 -1.13
C ILE A 98 9.13 12.00 -1.55
N GLN A 99 9.06 11.72 -2.85
CA GLN A 99 8.42 10.52 -3.37
C GLN A 99 9.11 9.22 -2.92
N TYR A 100 10.42 9.25 -2.69
CA TYR A 100 11.12 8.09 -2.12
C TYR A 100 10.64 7.78 -0.69
N GLY A 101 10.33 8.83 0.11
CA GLY A 101 9.75 8.66 1.44
C GLY A 101 8.39 7.97 1.40
N VAL A 102 7.52 8.38 0.47
CA VAL A 102 6.21 7.74 0.26
C VAL A 102 6.37 6.27 -0.12
N PHE A 103 7.23 6.00 -1.11
CA PHE A 103 7.44 4.65 -1.62
C PHE A 103 8.05 3.72 -0.56
N LEU A 104 9.13 4.15 0.12
CA LEU A 104 9.80 3.34 1.13
C LEU A 104 8.88 3.00 2.30
N ALA A 105 8.14 3.99 2.81
CA ALA A 105 7.21 3.78 3.91
C ALA A 105 6.02 2.90 3.48
N GLY A 106 5.42 3.17 2.33
CA GLY A 106 4.31 2.37 1.82
C GLY A 106 4.72 0.92 1.56
N PHE A 107 5.89 0.70 0.95
CA PHE A 107 6.43 -0.64 0.72
C PHE A 107 6.73 -1.37 2.04
N ALA A 108 7.35 -0.69 3.01
CA ALA A 108 7.60 -1.26 4.34
C ALA A 108 6.29 -1.64 5.06
N CYS A 109 5.22 -0.82 4.91
CA CYS A 109 3.90 -1.14 5.43
C CYS A 109 3.31 -2.40 4.75
N VAL A 110 3.46 -2.56 3.44
CA VAL A 110 3.04 -3.78 2.72
C VAL A 110 3.80 -5.00 3.23
N VAL A 111 5.12 -4.89 3.41
CA VAL A 111 5.94 -5.96 3.99
C VAL A 111 5.48 -6.31 5.41
N GLY A 112 5.19 -5.30 6.24
CA GLY A 112 4.65 -5.50 7.58
C GLY A 112 3.27 -6.18 7.58
N HIS A 113 2.41 -5.89 6.60
CA HIS A 113 1.14 -6.57 6.45
C HIS A 113 1.30 -8.05 6.06
N ILE A 114 2.29 -8.39 5.23
CA ILE A 114 2.55 -9.77 4.79
C ILE A 114 3.28 -10.55 5.89
N TYR A 115 4.25 -9.92 6.53
CA TYR A 115 5.10 -10.51 7.57
C TYR A 115 4.99 -9.72 8.88
N PRO A 116 3.83 -9.74 9.57
CA PRO A 116 3.57 -8.93 10.74
C PRO A 116 4.33 -9.46 11.96
N ILE A 117 5.22 -8.62 12.54
CA ILE A 117 6.01 -8.98 13.72
C ILE A 117 5.14 -9.33 14.93
N TYR A 118 4.00 -8.66 15.09
CA TYR A 118 3.09 -8.90 16.22
C TYR A 118 2.33 -10.23 16.16
N PHE A 119 2.36 -10.91 15.00
CA PHE A 119 1.56 -12.11 14.75
C PHE A 119 2.39 -13.27 14.19
N GLY A 120 3.69 -13.34 14.56
CA GLY A 120 4.59 -14.44 14.19
C GLY A 120 4.89 -14.48 12.70
N PHE A 121 4.92 -13.31 12.02
CA PHE A 121 5.26 -13.16 10.60
C PHE A 121 4.30 -13.87 9.62
N HIS A 122 3.07 -14.16 10.05
CA HIS A 122 2.03 -14.79 9.21
C HIS A 122 0.84 -13.82 9.04
N GLY A 123 0.84 -13.08 7.95
CA GLY A 123 -0.14 -12.04 7.63
C GLY A 123 -0.99 -12.32 6.39
N GLY A 124 -1.40 -11.25 5.71
CA GLY A 124 -2.20 -11.27 4.49
C GLY A 124 -1.36 -11.24 3.21
N LYS A 125 -2.01 -11.08 2.06
CA LYS A 125 -1.38 -11.02 0.72
C LYS A 125 -0.94 -9.62 0.31
N GLY A 126 -1.28 -8.58 1.07
CA GLY A 126 -0.87 -7.20 0.80
C GLY A 126 -1.68 -6.47 -0.28
N ILE A 127 -2.71 -7.06 -0.86
CA ILE A 127 -3.45 -6.47 -2.01
C ILE A 127 -4.04 -5.10 -1.65
N LEU A 128 -4.76 -4.99 -0.52
CA LEU A 128 -5.34 -3.72 -0.08
C LEU A 128 -4.28 -2.68 0.27
N SER A 129 -3.20 -3.10 0.95
CA SER A 129 -2.09 -2.20 1.31
C SER A 129 -1.36 -1.70 0.07
N THR A 130 -1.12 -2.56 -0.94
CA THR A 130 -0.52 -2.15 -2.22
C THR A 130 -1.43 -1.18 -2.98
N SER A 131 -2.75 -1.43 -3.01
CA SER A 131 -3.70 -0.52 -3.64
C SER A 131 -3.72 0.86 -2.95
N ALA A 132 -3.61 0.90 -1.62
CA ALA A 132 -3.50 2.13 -0.85
C ALA A 132 -2.19 2.88 -1.14
N LEU A 133 -1.06 2.18 -1.29
CA LEU A 133 0.20 2.78 -1.70
C LEU A 133 0.08 3.41 -3.10
N MET A 134 -0.54 2.72 -4.06
CA MET A 134 -0.76 3.28 -5.40
C MET A 134 -1.60 4.55 -5.37
N LEU A 135 -2.66 4.60 -4.55
CA LEU A 135 -3.46 5.82 -4.37
C LEU A 135 -2.62 7.01 -3.91
N VAL A 136 -1.69 6.79 -2.97
CA VAL A 136 -0.84 7.89 -2.43
C VAL A 136 0.25 8.29 -3.41
N LEU A 137 0.78 7.36 -4.20
CA LEU A 137 1.80 7.64 -5.22
C LEU A 137 1.22 8.37 -6.43
N ASP A 138 0.16 7.82 -7.02
CA ASP A 138 -0.57 8.41 -8.14
C ASP A 138 -2.01 7.87 -8.18
N TRP A 139 -2.97 8.74 -7.86
CA TRP A 139 -4.39 8.39 -7.84
C TRP A 139 -4.92 7.87 -9.20
N ARG A 140 -4.32 8.29 -10.32
CA ARG A 140 -4.70 7.85 -11.68
C ARG A 140 -4.44 6.36 -11.85
N ILE A 141 -3.28 5.88 -11.39
CA ILE A 141 -2.92 4.46 -11.42
C ILE A 141 -3.89 3.65 -10.55
N PHE A 142 -4.22 4.16 -9.37
CA PHE A 142 -5.22 3.53 -8.49
C PHE A 142 -6.59 3.41 -9.17
N VAL A 143 -7.07 4.48 -9.84
CA VAL A 143 -8.36 4.46 -10.55
C VAL A 143 -8.37 3.43 -11.68
N VAL A 144 -7.29 3.31 -12.46
CA VAL A 144 -7.18 2.26 -13.49
C VAL A 144 -7.23 0.88 -12.85
N ALA A 145 -6.44 0.64 -11.81
CA ALA A 145 -6.36 -0.67 -11.17
C ALA A 145 -7.69 -1.10 -10.53
N ILE A 146 -8.39 -0.18 -9.83
CA ILE A 146 -9.69 -0.49 -9.23
C ILE A 146 -10.77 -0.72 -10.31
N SER A 147 -10.70 0.00 -11.43
CA SER A 147 -11.60 -0.22 -12.56
C SER A 147 -11.40 -1.60 -13.18
N VAL A 148 -10.16 -2.00 -13.44
CA VAL A 148 -9.82 -3.35 -13.93
C VAL A 148 -10.28 -4.41 -12.93
N PHE A 149 -10.06 -4.20 -11.63
CA PHE A 149 -10.52 -5.10 -10.57
C PHE A 149 -12.04 -5.29 -10.61
N ILE A 150 -12.80 -4.19 -10.62
CA ILE A 150 -14.27 -4.22 -10.58
C ILE A 150 -14.84 -4.90 -11.85
N VAL A 151 -14.38 -4.50 -13.04
CA VAL A 151 -14.83 -5.08 -14.31
C VAL A 151 -14.56 -6.59 -14.34
N THR A 152 -13.34 -6.98 -14.00
CA THR A 152 -12.96 -8.40 -13.96
C THR A 152 -13.76 -9.17 -12.92
N LEU A 153 -14.04 -8.59 -11.76
CA LEU A 153 -14.82 -9.22 -10.71
C LEU A 153 -16.28 -9.45 -11.13
N ILE A 154 -16.87 -8.49 -11.83
CA ILE A 154 -18.24 -8.62 -12.35
C ILE A 154 -18.33 -9.78 -13.37
N ILE A 155 -17.32 -9.88 -14.26
CA ILE A 155 -17.29 -10.91 -15.32
C ILE A 155 -16.98 -12.29 -14.74
N THR A 156 -15.90 -12.40 -13.94
CA THR A 156 -15.38 -13.71 -13.51
C THR A 156 -15.95 -14.19 -12.18
N LYS A 157 -16.43 -13.28 -11.34
CA LYS A 157 -16.84 -13.52 -9.94
C LYS A 157 -15.72 -14.13 -9.08
N ILE A 158 -14.45 -14.00 -9.50
CA ILE A 158 -13.28 -14.58 -8.85
C ILE A 158 -12.33 -13.45 -8.41
N ILE A 159 -12.29 -13.18 -7.09
CA ILE A 159 -11.47 -12.10 -6.50
C ILE A 159 -9.98 -12.27 -6.82
N SER A 160 -9.46 -13.50 -6.82
CA SER A 160 -8.03 -13.75 -7.08
C SER A 160 -7.61 -13.36 -8.49
N ILE A 161 -8.42 -13.72 -9.51
CA ILE A 161 -8.16 -13.34 -10.90
C ILE A 161 -8.23 -11.82 -11.06
N SER A 162 -9.24 -11.19 -10.47
CA SER A 162 -9.43 -9.74 -10.50
C SER A 162 -8.24 -9.00 -9.90
N SER A 163 -7.71 -9.51 -8.79
CA SER A 163 -6.54 -8.93 -8.13
C SER A 163 -5.27 -9.06 -8.97
N ILE A 164 -5.06 -10.19 -9.65
CA ILE A 164 -3.90 -10.42 -10.52
C ILE A 164 -3.96 -9.48 -11.74
N LEU A 165 -5.12 -9.37 -12.39
CA LEU A 165 -5.27 -8.49 -13.55
C LEU A 165 -5.17 -7.01 -13.17
N ALA A 166 -5.71 -6.61 -12.02
CA ALA A 166 -5.50 -5.27 -11.49
C ALA A 166 -4.02 -4.99 -11.23
N ALA A 167 -3.29 -5.92 -10.61
CA ALA A 167 -1.86 -5.77 -10.38
C ALA A 167 -1.06 -5.71 -11.70
N ALA A 168 -1.43 -6.51 -12.70
CA ALA A 168 -0.82 -6.49 -14.03
C ALA A 168 -1.06 -5.16 -14.76
N SER A 169 -2.12 -4.42 -14.46
CA SER A 169 -2.37 -3.10 -15.05
C SER A 169 -1.42 -2.00 -14.55
N PHE A 170 -0.75 -2.18 -13.40
CA PHE A 170 0.13 -1.15 -12.80
C PHE A 170 1.29 -0.73 -13.71
N PRO A 171 2.14 -1.62 -14.22
CA PRO A 171 3.26 -1.20 -15.06
C PRO A 171 2.80 -0.50 -16.33
N PHE A 172 1.70 -0.94 -16.94
CA PHE A 172 1.17 -0.32 -18.15
C PHE A 172 0.62 1.09 -17.88
N SER A 173 -0.21 1.24 -16.86
CA SER A 173 -0.75 2.56 -16.48
C SER A 173 0.35 3.52 -16.02
N THR A 174 1.34 3.04 -15.27
CA THR A 174 2.49 3.84 -14.86
C THR A 174 3.28 4.35 -16.06
N PHE A 175 3.56 3.47 -17.03
CA PHE A 175 4.26 3.85 -18.26
C PHE A 175 3.48 4.88 -19.07
N ILE A 176 2.16 4.69 -19.25
CA ILE A 176 1.29 5.59 -20.01
C ILE A 176 1.27 6.99 -19.36
N PHE A 177 1.03 7.07 -18.04
CA PHE A 177 0.96 8.35 -17.35
C PHE A 177 2.32 9.04 -17.26
N PHE A 178 3.39 8.29 -17.04
CA PHE A 178 4.75 8.83 -17.08
C PHE A 178 5.08 9.43 -18.45
N TYR A 179 4.76 8.72 -19.55
CA TYR A 179 5.00 9.20 -20.90
C TYR A 179 4.14 10.43 -21.23
N TYR A 180 2.88 10.44 -20.84
CA TYR A 180 1.98 11.58 -20.97
C TYR A 180 2.51 12.82 -20.25
N ASP A 181 2.90 12.68 -18.98
CA ASP A 181 3.45 13.77 -18.19
C ASP A 181 4.79 14.26 -18.75
N TYR A 182 5.62 13.36 -19.29
CA TYR A 182 6.87 13.70 -19.94
C TYR A 182 6.63 14.52 -21.22
N CYS A 183 5.72 14.10 -22.09
CA CYS A 183 5.37 14.84 -23.30
C CYS A 183 4.80 16.24 -23.00
N ASN A 184 3.94 16.35 -21.99
CA ASN A 184 3.39 17.64 -21.57
C ASN A 184 4.46 18.60 -21.02
N ARG A 185 5.47 18.09 -20.32
CA ARG A 185 6.59 18.92 -19.85
C ARG A 185 7.44 19.43 -21.01
N ILE A 186 7.76 18.59 -21.98
CA ILE A 186 8.52 19.02 -23.18
C ILE A 186 7.73 20.07 -23.96
N SER A 187 6.42 19.89 -24.16
CA SER A 187 5.61 20.86 -24.89
C SER A 187 5.45 22.20 -24.16
N ALA A 188 5.52 22.19 -22.80
CA ALA A 188 5.38 23.40 -21.99
C ALA A 188 6.69 24.21 -21.86
N TYR A 189 7.86 23.56 -21.89
CA TYR A 189 9.16 24.20 -21.61
C TYR A 189 10.16 24.12 -22.76
N GLY A 190 9.78 23.51 -23.89
CA GLY A 190 10.68 23.23 -25.01
C GLY A 190 11.69 22.11 -24.74
N PRO A 191 12.51 21.73 -25.77
CA PRO A 191 13.56 20.76 -25.57
C PRO A 191 14.67 21.28 -24.67
#